data_fe7e36074a8064f912a6bb66838aa253
#
_entry.id   fe7e36074a8064f912a6bb66838aa253
#
_cell.length_a   1.000
_cell.length_b   1.000
_cell.length_c   1.000
_cell.angle_alpha   90.00
_cell.angle_beta   90.00
_cell.angle_gamma   90.00
#
_symmetry.space_group_name_H-M   'P 1'
#
loop_
_entity.id
_entity.type
_entity.pdbx_description
1 polymer ?
#
loop_
_entity_poly.entity_id
_entity_poly.type
_entity_poly.pdbx_seq_one_letter_code
_entity_poly.pdbx_strand_id
1 'polypeptide(L)'
;MHYELMLSARKALATEYESRFMIAYENVEFTPPGDGSPWLKFDYIEVDTEYLSLDRKCVSYIGMIQVGIVFPPGYGTDRPRVLAKEIAQFFYDGKMLEHGYIYEGARVHKPLKSESGWILPIRFYVRIETKE
;
A
#
# COMPACT_ATOMS: atom_id res chain seq x y z
N MET A 1 8.36 13.68 -6.64
CA MET A 1 8.51 13.75 -5.17
C MET A 1 7.74 12.61 -4.50
N HIS A 2 7.94 12.44 -3.23
CA HIS A 2 7.21 11.41 -2.48
C HIS A 2 5.69 11.61 -2.54
N TYR A 3 5.22 12.83 -2.58
CA TYR A 3 3.80 13.12 -2.61
C TYR A 3 3.11 12.54 -3.84
N GLU A 4 3.65 12.76 -5.03
CA GLU A 4 3.08 12.24 -6.26
C GLU A 4 3.15 10.71 -6.30
N LEU A 5 4.22 10.14 -5.77
CA LEU A 5 4.42 8.70 -5.70
C LEU A 5 3.37 8.07 -4.77
N MET A 6 3.19 8.63 -3.58
CA MET A 6 2.17 8.20 -2.62
C MET A 6 0.77 8.33 -3.22
N LEU A 7 0.48 9.47 -3.87
CA LEU A 7 -0.82 9.71 -4.49
C LEU A 7 -1.14 8.68 -5.56
N SER A 8 -0.16 8.35 -6.40
CA SER A 8 -0.32 7.36 -7.48
C SER A 8 -0.67 5.98 -6.94
N ALA A 9 0.02 5.55 -5.90
CA ALA A 9 -0.22 4.24 -5.29
C ALA A 9 -1.59 4.21 -4.59
N ARG A 10 -1.92 5.27 -3.87
CA ARG A 10 -3.22 5.39 -3.19
C ARG A 10 -4.37 5.36 -4.20
N LYS A 11 -4.22 6.07 -5.30
CA LYS A 11 -5.22 6.11 -6.37
C LYS A 11 -5.39 4.74 -7.01
N ALA A 12 -4.30 4.03 -7.26
CA ALA A 12 -4.36 2.68 -7.82
C ALA A 12 -5.13 1.73 -6.90
N LEU A 13 -4.87 1.77 -5.60
CA LEU A 13 -5.59 0.95 -4.63
C LEU A 13 -7.07 1.32 -4.59
N ALA A 14 -7.39 2.62 -4.50
CA ALA A 14 -8.77 3.08 -4.43
C ALA A 14 -9.54 2.70 -5.67
N THR A 15 -8.99 2.91 -6.85
CA THR A 15 -9.65 2.61 -8.12
C THR A 15 -10.05 1.13 -8.22
N GLU A 16 -9.19 0.23 -7.75
CA GLU A 16 -9.43 -1.21 -7.86
C GLU A 16 -10.31 -1.76 -6.75
N TYR A 17 -10.15 -1.25 -5.51
CA TYR A 17 -10.76 -1.89 -4.34
C TYR A 17 -11.81 -1.07 -3.59
N GLU A 18 -11.95 0.21 -3.88
CA GLU A 18 -12.89 1.09 -3.16
C GLU A 18 -14.33 0.61 -3.22
N SER A 19 -14.74 0.00 -4.33
CA SER A 19 -16.09 -0.52 -4.48
C SER A 19 -16.37 -1.80 -3.69
N ARG A 20 -15.31 -2.48 -3.24
CA ARG A 20 -15.40 -3.76 -2.54
C ARG A 20 -15.13 -3.64 -1.04
N PHE A 21 -14.29 -2.70 -0.64
CA PHE A 21 -13.83 -2.56 0.74
C PHE A 21 -13.77 -1.10 1.16
N MET A 22 -14.01 -0.84 2.43
CA MET A 22 -13.69 0.46 3.01
C MET A 22 -12.17 0.54 3.19
N ILE A 23 -11.61 1.70 2.92
CA ILE A 23 -10.16 1.93 2.98
C ILE A 23 -9.87 3.06 3.95
N ALA A 24 -9.05 2.76 4.96
CA ALA A 24 -8.57 3.76 5.90
C ALA A 24 -7.27 4.36 5.39
N TYR A 25 -7.21 5.69 5.35
CA TYR A 25 -6.03 6.43 4.91
C TYR A 25 -5.36 7.09 6.11
N GLU A 26 -4.08 7.44 5.95
CA GLU A 26 -3.30 8.06 7.01
C GLU A 26 -3.92 9.38 7.47
N ASN A 27 -4.02 9.54 8.78
CA ASN A 27 -4.53 10.76 9.43
C ASN A 27 -5.88 11.25 8.88
N VAL A 28 -6.69 10.32 8.41
CA VAL A 28 -8.07 10.58 8.00
C VAL A 28 -8.99 9.82 8.94
N GLU A 29 -10.00 10.50 9.46
CA GLU A 29 -10.97 9.87 10.34
C GLU A 29 -11.65 8.70 9.65
N PHE A 30 -11.71 7.55 10.34
CA PHE A 30 -12.23 6.33 9.77
C PHE A 30 -13.05 5.56 10.81
N THR A 31 -14.23 5.13 10.40
CA THR A 31 -15.09 4.28 11.21
C THR A 31 -15.14 2.89 10.58
N PRO A 32 -14.63 1.85 11.26
CA PRO A 32 -14.68 0.49 10.72
C PRO A 32 -16.11 0.02 10.43
N PRO A 33 -16.29 -0.91 9.47
CA PRO A 33 -17.62 -1.48 9.21
C PRO A 33 -18.21 -2.11 10.47
N GLY A 34 -19.46 -1.79 10.77
CA GLY A 34 -20.14 -2.29 11.96
C GLY A 34 -20.55 -3.75 11.90
N ASP A 35 -20.53 -4.36 10.72
CA ASP A 35 -20.92 -5.75 10.50
C ASP A 35 -19.77 -6.76 10.61
N GLY A 36 -18.56 -6.29 10.98
CA GLY A 36 -17.38 -7.14 11.08
C GLY A 36 -16.72 -7.48 9.75
N SER A 37 -17.11 -6.81 8.67
CA SER A 37 -16.47 -7.01 7.36
C SER A 37 -15.01 -6.57 7.40
N PRO A 38 -14.13 -7.26 6.64
CA PRO A 38 -12.74 -6.81 6.49
C PRO A 38 -12.68 -5.45 5.82
N TRP A 39 -11.64 -4.69 6.17
CA TRP A 39 -11.38 -3.40 5.54
C TRP A 39 -9.88 -3.26 5.30
N LEU A 40 -9.50 -2.30 4.46
CA LEU A 40 -8.13 -2.08 4.07
C LEU A 40 -7.57 -0.84 4.76
N LYS A 41 -6.28 -0.86 5.04
CA LYS A 41 -5.56 0.27 5.61
C LYS A 41 -4.37 0.57 4.70
N PHE A 42 -4.24 1.84 4.30
CA PHE A 42 -3.15 2.29 3.44
C PHE A 42 -2.17 3.14 4.23
N ASP A 43 -0.89 2.78 4.16
CA ASP A 43 0.19 3.54 4.77
C ASP A 43 1.33 3.73 3.77
N TYR A 44 1.95 4.91 3.80
CA TYR A 44 3.12 5.23 2.98
C TYR A 44 4.27 5.66 3.89
N ILE A 45 5.45 5.12 3.64
CA ILE A 45 6.65 5.44 4.41
C ILE A 45 7.73 5.89 3.43
N GLU A 46 8.25 7.09 3.63
CA GLU A 46 9.37 7.60 2.85
C GLU A 46 10.63 6.82 3.23
N VAL A 47 11.19 6.11 2.24
CA VAL A 47 12.35 5.26 2.48
C VAL A 47 13.65 6.01 2.18
N ASP A 48 13.74 6.63 0.99
CA ASP A 48 14.97 7.28 0.58
C ASP A 48 14.72 8.34 -0.48
N THR A 49 15.67 9.27 -0.56
CA THR A 49 15.77 10.27 -1.61
C THR A 49 17.21 10.27 -2.08
N GLU A 50 17.43 9.89 -3.33
CA GLU A 50 18.78 9.75 -3.90
C GLU A 50 19.02 10.77 -5.00
N TYR A 51 20.14 11.46 -4.94
CA TYR A 51 20.57 12.34 -6.02
C TYR A 51 21.38 11.53 -7.02
N LEU A 52 20.86 11.45 -8.24
CA LEU A 52 21.45 10.58 -9.29
C LEU A 52 22.50 11.31 -10.14
N SER A 53 22.59 12.63 -10.02
CA SER A 53 23.54 13.43 -10.79
C SER A 53 24.28 14.41 -9.89
N LEU A 54 25.48 14.82 -10.33
CA LEU A 54 26.32 15.75 -9.59
C LEU A 54 25.68 17.15 -9.49
N ASP A 55 24.87 17.53 -10.46
CA ASP A 55 24.18 18.83 -10.45
C ASP A 55 22.91 18.81 -9.59
N ARG A 56 22.59 17.66 -8.98
CA ARG A 56 21.44 17.48 -8.09
C ARG A 56 20.07 17.66 -8.74
N LYS A 57 20.00 17.68 -10.08
CA LYS A 57 18.74 17.86 -10.79
C LYS A 57 17.98 16.57 -11.02
N CYS A 58 18.68 15.42 -11.05
CA CYS A 58 18.06 14.11 -11.17
C CYS A 58 17.95 13.49 -9.80
N VAL A 59 16.72 13.25 -9.35
CA VAL A 59 16.44 12.76 -8.01
C VAL A 59 15.56 11.51 -8.09
N SER A 60 15.88 10.51 -7.30
CA SER A 60 15.07 9.30 -7.15
C SER A 60 14.43 9.29 -5.78
N TYR A 61 13.14 9.07 -5.73
CA TYR A 61 12.38 8.93 -4.49
C TYR A 61 11.91 7.49 -4.37
N ILE A 62 12.18 6.88 -3.22
CA ILE A 62 11.76 5.50 -2.94
C ILE A 62 10.86 5.51 -1.72
N GLY A 63 9.69 4.92 -1.85
CA GLY A 63 8.74 4.78 -0.76
C GLY A 63 8.35 3.33 -0.55
N MET A 64 7.90 3.02 0.66
CA MET A 64 7.29 1.72 0.97
C MET A 64 5.82 1.93 1.22
N ILE A 65 5.00 1.08 0.61
CA ILE A 65 3.57 1.08 0.80
C ILE A 65 3.17 -0.16 1.56
N GLN A 66 2.36 0.02 2.59
CA GLN A 66 1.75 -1.10 3.28
C GLN A 66 0.25 -1.03 3.11
N VAL A 67 -0.31 -2.08 2.53
CA VAL A 67 -1.75 -2.29 2.49
C VAL A 67 -2.05 -3.35 3.53
N GLY A 68 -2.79 -2.99 4.57
CA GLY A 68 -3.18 -3.92 5.61
C GLY A 68 -4.60 -4.38 5.41
N ILE A 69 -4.83 -5.69 5.49
CA ILE A 69 -6.18 -6.25 5.53
C ILE A 69 -6.53 -6.45 6.99
N VAL A 70 -7.49 -5.68 7.50
CA VAL A 70 -7.91 -5.77 8.90
C VAL A 70 -9.17 -6.62 8.97
N PHE A 71 -9.16 -7.62 9.83
CA PHE A 71 -10.29 -8.54 9.99
C PHE A 71 -10.49 -8.87 11.46
N PRO A 72 -11.75 -9.20 11.88
CA PRO A 72 -12.06 -9.41 13.29
C PRO A 72 -11.54 -10.75 13.80
N PRO A 73 -11.43 -10.91 15.15
CA PRO A 73 -11.13 -12.20 15.75
C PRO A 73 -12.17 -13.24 15.35
N GLY A 74 -11.74 -14.48 15.17
CA GLY A 74 -12.63 -15.58 14.80
C GLY A 74 -12.99 -15.65 13.32
N TYR A 75 -12.52 -14.67 12.52
CA TYR A 75 -12.79 -14.65 11.07
C TYR A 75 -12.02 -15.75 10.32
N GLY A 76 -10.90 -16.23 10.89
CA GLY A 76 -9.98 -17.12 10.20
C GLY A 76 -9.02 -16.36 9.31
N THR A 77 -8.14 -17.08 8.63
CA THR A 77 -7.11 -16.46 7.78
C THR A 77 -7.24 -16.78 6.30
N ASP A 78 -8.13 -17.71 5.92
CA ASP A 78 -8.22 -18.15 4.52
C ASP A 78 -8.67 -17.03 3.59
N ARG A 79 -9.78 -16.36 3.91
CA ARG A 79 -10.29 -15.25 3.08
C ARG A 79 -9.33 -14.07 3.04
N PRO A 80 -8.75 -13.60 4.17
CA PRO A 80 -7.74 -12.56 4.12
C PRO A 80 -6.51 -12.95 3.29
N ARG A 81 -6.05 -14.20 3.37
CA ARG A 81 -4.90 -14.66 2.59
C ARG A 81 -5.19 -14.73 1.09
N VAL A 82 -6.40 -15.12 0.69
CA VAL A 82 -6.81 -15.10 -0.72
C VAL A 82 -6.84 -13.67 -1.23
N LEU A 83 -7.41 -12.74 -0.45
CA LEU A 83 -7.42 -11.32 -0.80
C LEU A 83 -6.00 -10.75 -0.86
N ALA A 84 -5.14 -11.14 0.08
CA ALA A 84 -3.74 -10.70 0.07
C ALA A 84 -3.02 -11.15 -1.19
N LYS A 85 -3.27 -12.37 -1.63
CA LYS A 85 -2.72 -12.89 -2.89
C LYS A 85 -3.19 -12.06 -4.08
N GLU A 86 -4.47 -11.73 -4.12
CA GLU A 86 -5.04 -10.89 -5.18
C GLU A 86 -4.39 -9.50 -5.20
N ILE A 87 -4.27 -8.85 -4.04
CA ILE A 87 -3.67 -7.53 -3.92
C ILE A 87 -2.19 -7.59 -4.32
N ALA A 88 -1.45 -8.62 -3.88
CA ALA A 88 -0.05 -8.78 -4.24
C ALA A 88 0.12 -8.97 -5.74
N GLN A 89 -0.77 -9.69 -6.40
CA GLN A 89 -0.76 -9.85 -7.85
C GLN A 89 -1.11 -8.57 -8.59
N PHE A 90 -1.98 -7.75 -8.01
CA PHE A 90 -2.34 -6.45 -8.58
C PHE A 90 -1.15 -5.48 -8.55
N PHE A 91 -0.38 -5.47 -7.47
CA PHE A 91 0.82 -4.63 -7.32
C PHE A 91 2.08 -5.43 -7.66
N TYR A 92 2.16 -5.90 -8.91
CA TYR A 92 3.26 -6.76 -9.35
C TYR A 92 4.54 -5.96 -9.60
N ASP A 93 5.65 -6.66 -9.55
CA ASP A 93 6.98 -6.10 -9.76
C ASP A 93 7.07 -5.43 -11.14
N GLY A 94 7.51 -4.17 -11.16
CA GLY A 94 7.65 -3.41 -12.40
C GLY A 94 6.39 -2.74 -12.91
N LYS A 95 5.24 -2.90 -12.20
CA LYS A 95 4.00 -2.25 -12.61
C LYS A 95 4.15 -0.74 -12.66
N MET A 96 3.71 -0.13 -13.78
CA MET A 96 3.70 1.32 -13.92
C MET A 96 2.51 1.94 -13.22
N LEU A 97 2.77 3.00 -12.45
CA LEU A 97 1.75 3.82 -11.83
C LEU A 97 1.57 5.10 -12.63
N GLU A 98 0.62 5.95 -12.26
CA GLU A 98 0.45 7.25 -12.91
C GLU A 98 1.74 8.07 -12.81
N HIS A 99 2.37 8.08 -11.63
CA HIS A 99 3.68 8.67 -11.39
C HIS A 99 4.55 7.64 -10.69
N GLY A 100 5.61 7.20 -11.37
CA GLY A 100 6.50 6.20 -10.82
C GLY A 100 6.09 4.78 -11.16
N TYR A 101 6.73 3.83 -10.51
CA TYR A 101 6.53 2.41 -10.77
C TYR A 101 6.79 1.59 -9.51
N ILE A 102 6.33 0.35 -9.53
CA ILE A 102 6.59 -0.59 -8.44
C ILE A 102 8.02 -1.10 -8.60
N TYR A 103 8.88 -0.63 -7.71
CA TYR A 103 10.31 -0.94 -7.70
C TYR A 103 10.58 -2.36 -7.23
N GLU A 104 9.82 -2.80 -6.23
CA GLU A 104 9.89 -4.15 -5.70
C GLU A 104 8.47 -4.62 -5.44
N GLY A 105 8.09 -5.74 -6.05
CA GLY A 105 6.74 -6.27 -6.03
C GLY A 105 6.23 -6.61 -4.64
N ALA A 106 4.93 -6.70 -4.53
CA ALA A 106 4.26 -6.88 -3.25
C ALA A 106 4.57 -8.24 -2.61
N ARG A 107 4.79 -8.20 -1.31
CA ARG A 107 5.03 -9.38 -0.47
C ARG A 107 4.02 -9.41 0.66
N VAL A 108 3.41 -10.57 0.88
CA VAL A 108 2.49 -10.79 1.98
C VAL A 108 3.28 -11.16 3.22
N HIS A 109 3.05 -10.44 4.29
CA HIS A 109 3.73 -10.68 5.57
C HIS A 109 2.86 -11.47 6.53
N LYS A 110 3.43 -11.87 7.65
CA LYS A 110 2.74 -12.63 8.68
C LYS A 110 1.58 -11.83 9.28
N PRO A 111 0.41 -12.44 9.51
CA PRO A 111 -0.68 -11.75 10.21
C PRO A 111 -0.26 -11.32 11.62
N LEU A 112 -0.64 -10.11 12.00
CA LEU A 112 -0.33 -9.52 13.30
C LEU A 112 -1.61 -9.23 14.06
N LYS A 113 -1.61 -9.51 15.35
CA LYS A 113 -2.74 -9.15 16.21
C LYS A 113 -2.69 -7.66 16.52
N SER A 114 -3.84 -6.98 16.39
CA SER A 114 -3.99 -5.56 16.69
C SER A 114 -5.15 -5.35 17.65
N GLU A 115 -5.32 -4.13 18.12
CA GLU A 115 -6.43 -3.77 19.02
C GLU A 115 -7.79 -4.06 18.39
N SER A 116 -7.90 -3.88 17.08
CA SER A 116 -9.15 -4.04 16.33
C SER A 116 -9.36 -5.45 15.80
N GLY A 117 -8.49 -6.40 16.13
CA GLY A 117 -8.52 -7.75 15.62
C GLY A 117 -7.16 -8.16 15.04
N TRP A 118 -7.14 -8.54 13.76
CA TRP A 118 -5.92 -8.97 13.09
C TRP A 118 -5.67 -8.09 11.86
N ILE A 119 -4.39 -7.92 11.52
CA ILE A 119 -3.98 -7.24 10.30
C ILE A 119 -3.03 -8.14 9.51
N LEU A 120 -3.31 -8.31 8.22
CA LEU A 120 -2.42 -9.01 7.29
C LEU A 120 -1.76 -7.99 6.39
N PRO A 121 -0.46 -7.66 6.63
CA PRO A 121 0.20 -6.61 5.87
C PRO A 121 0.73 -7.12 4.54
N ILE A 122 0.56 -6.30 3.51
CA ILE A 122 1.14 -6.50 2.18
C ILE A 122 2.03 -5.29 1.92
N ARG A 123 3.31 -5.50 1.67
CA ARG A 123 4.27 -4.42 1.48
C ARG A 123 4.89 -4.47 0.10
N PHE A 124 5.03 -3.31 -0.52
CA PHE A 124 5.75 -3.17 -1.77
C PHE A 124 6.47 -1.83 -1.80
N TYR A 125 7.48 -1.75 -2.65
CA TYR A 125 8.28 -0.53 -2.78
C TYR A 125 7.98 0.14 -4.11
N VAL A 126 7.89 1.46 -4.07
CA VAL A 126 7.63 2.28 -5.25
C VAL A 126 8.77 3.25 -5.45
N ARG A 127 9.00 3.64 -6.71
CA ARG A 127 10.10 4.53 -7.07
C ARG A 127 9.64 5.48 -8.15
N ILE A 128 10.11 6.72 -8.06
CA ILE A 128 9.96 7.71 -9.11
C ILE A 128 11.28 8.46 -9.26
N GLU A 129 11.67 8.70 -10.50
CA GLU A 129 12.85 9.47 -10.84
C GLU A 129 12.38 10.76 -11.50
N THR A 130 12.81 11.89 -10.97
CA THR A 130 12.42 13.19 -11.48
C THR A 130 13.65 13.99 -11.86
N LYS A 131 13.50 14.82 -12.88
CA LYS A 131 14.52 15.79 -13.28
C LYS A 131 14.00 17.17 -12.91
N GLU A 132 14.71 17.84 -12.02
CA GLU A 132 14.34 19.15 -11.53
C GLU A 132 15.14 20.28 -12.22
#